data_f77a8bea7734f4685da42fd21a17e7db
#
_entry.id   f77a8bea7734f4685da42fd21a17e7db
#
_cell.length_a   1.000
_cell.length_b   1.000
_cell.length_c   1.000
_cell.angle_alpha   90.00
_cell.angle_beta   90.00
_cell.angle_gamma   90.00
#
_symmetry.space_group_name_H-M   'P 1'
#
loop_
_entity.id
_entity.type
_entity.pdbx_description
1 polymer ?
#
loop_
_entity_poly.entity_id
_entity_poly.type
_entity_poly.pdbx_seq_one_letter_code
_entity_poly.pdbx_strand_id
1 'polypeptide(L)'
;MSYVPKKNKSVVLLSSLHHDSAICSDSGKPEITEFYNKTKGAVDMLVQMCAMYTVQRATRRSTMTLFYGMINIAEVNALVIYAHKVHKDQPEKKIKRKDFLLRIAQDLVTPFVTQR
;
A
#
# COMPACT_ATOMS: atom_id res chain seq x y z
N MET A 1 16.86 -19.33 -5.02
CA MET A 1 17.58 -19.06 -6.28
C MET A 1 18.57 -17.93 -6.08
N SER A 2 19.77 -17.99 -6.64
CA SER A 2 20.74 -16.88 -6.66
C SER A 2 20.98 -16.44 -8.11
N TYR A 3 21.07 -15.14 -8.31
CA TYR A 3 21.27 -14.51 -9.61
C TYR A 3 22.35 -13.42 -9.51
N VAL A 4 23.25 -13.38 -10.47
CA VAL A 4 24.37 -12.41 -10.52
C VAL A 4 24.16 -11.44 -11.68
N PRO A 5 23.49 -10.29 -11.45
CA PRO A 5 23.22 -9.31 -12.50
C PRO A 5 24.46 -8.57 -13.01
N LYS A 6 25.48 -8.43 -12.18
CA LYS A 6 26.73 -7.73 -12.49
C LYS A 6 27.89 -8.36 -11.72
N LYS A 7 29.11 -8.19 -12.20
CA LYS A 7 30.33 -8.60 -11.51
C LYS A 7 30.32 -8.07 -10.06
N ASN A 8 30.55 -8.94 -9.09
CA ASN A 8 30.57 -8.65 -7.64
C ASN A 8 29.21 -8.24 -7.02
N LYS A 9 28.08 -8.54 -7.67
CA LYS A 9 26.74 -8.35 -7.09
C LYS A 9 25.93 -9.61 -7.25
N SER A 10 25.68 -10.33 -6.17
CA SER A 10 24.76 -11.45 -6.14
C SER A 10 23.44 -11.03 -5.49
N VAL A 11 22.33 -11.49 -6.04
CA VAL A 11 20.99 -11.30 -5.48
C VAL A 11 20.44 -12.67 -5.13
N VAL A 12 20.04 -12.84 -3.88
CA VAL A 12 19.35 -14.04 -3.41
C VAL A 12 17.84 -13.78 -3.43
N LEU A 13 17.10 -14.64 -4.11
CA LEU A 13 15.66 -14.53 -4.28
C LEU A 13 14.99 -15.76 -3.67
N LEU A 14 13.98 -15.52 -2.86
CA LEU A 14 13.13 -16.55 -2.27
C LEU A 14 11.68 -16.28 -2.64
N SER A 15 10.97 -17.29 -3.12
CA SER A 15 9.55 -17.20 -3.45
C SER A 15 8.88 -18.53 -3.17
N SER A 16 7.68 -18.49 -2.61
CA SER A 16 6.80 -19.63 -2.47
C SER A 16 5.89 -19.84 -3.68
N LEU A 17 5.84 -18.86 -4.59
CA LEU A 17 5.01 -18.89 -5.80
C LEU A 17 5.72 -19.51 -6.98
N HIS A 18 7.04 -19.30 -7.09
CA HIS A 18 7.84 -19.80 -8.22
C HIS A 18 8.57 -21.06 -7.81
N HIS A 19 8.32 -22.15 -8.49
CA HIS A 19 8.93 -23.46 -8.21
C HIS A 19 10.10 -23.79 -9.13
N ASP A 20 10.21 -23.06 -10.26
CA ASP A 20 11.21 -23.29 -11.29
C ASP A 20 12.24 -22.16 -11.37
N SER A 21 13.40 -22.46 -11.94
CA SER A 21 14.45 -21.49 -12.26
C SER A 21 14.29 -20.90 -13.67
N ALA A 22 13.04 -20.70 -14.10
CA ALA A 22 12.74 -20.19 -15.42
C ALA A 22 13.37 -18.81 -15.65
N ILE A 23 13.92 -18.61 -16.85
CA ILE A 23 14.53 -17.35 -17.30
C ILE A 23 13.67 -16.80 -18.43
N CYS A 24 13.29 -15.54 -18.31
CA CYS A 24 12.54 -14.85 -19.36
C CYS A 24 13.42 -14.69 -20.62
N SER A 25 12.92 -15.12 -21.76
CA SER A 25 13.62 -15.05 -23.05
C SER A 25 13.97 -13.62 -23.46
N ASP A 26 13.10 -12.65 -23.13
CA ASP A 26 13.23 -11.26 -23.59
C ASP A 26 14.27 -10.48 -22.79
N SER A 27 14.36 -10.70 -21.49
CA SER A 27 15.20 -9.93 -20.58
C SER A 27 16.43 -10.66 -20.06
N GLY A 28 16.50 -11.98 -20.26
CA GLY A 28 17.55 -12.85 -19.73
C GLY A 28 17.59 -12.90 -18.19
N LYS A 29 16.53 -12.41 -17.52
CA LYS A 29 16.42 -12.38 -16.06
C LYS A 29 15.54 -13.54 -15.57
N PRO A 30 15.77 -14.00 -14.32
CA PRO A 30 14.86 -14.93 -13.70
C PRO A 30 13.43 -14.38 -13.63
N GLU A 31 12.43 -15.21 -13.89
CA GLU A 31 11.01 -14.82 -13.84
C GLU A 31 10.63 -14.22 -12.49
N ILE A 32 11.13 -14.78 -11.40
CA ILE A 32 10.95 -14.26 -10.03
C ILE A 32 11.43 -12.81 -9.89
N THR A 33 12.50 -12.41 -10.61
CA THR A 33 13.01 -11.04 -10.59
C THR A 33 12.08 -10.10 -11.33
N GLU A 34 11.51 -10.52 -12.44
CA GLU A 34 10.55 -9.73 -13.19
C GLU A 34 9.24 -9.56 -12.43
N PHE A 35 8.73 -10.63 -11.86
CA PHE A 35 7.55 -10.56 -11.01
C PHE A 35 7.73 -9.60 -9.84
N TYR A 36 8.86 -9.71 -9.12
CA TYR A 36 9.20 -8.76 -8.05
C TYR A 36 9.25 -7.32 -8.53
N ASN A 37 9.90 -7.06 -9.67
CA ASN A 37 10.01 -5.70 -10.21
C ASN A 37 8.65 -5.11 -10.63
N LYS A 38 7.72 -5.93 -11.10
CA LYS A 38 6.36 -5.50 -11.44
C LYS A 38 5.51 -5.20 -10.19
N THR A 39 5.74 -5.91 -9.10
CA THR A 39 4.87 -5.84 -7.89
C THR A 39 5.41 -4.97 -6.76
N LYS A 40 6.73 -4.78 -6.66
CA LYS A 40 7.38 -4.03 -5.55
C LYS A 40 6.86 -2.61 -5.38
N GLY A 41 6.48 -1.94 -6.46
CA GLY A 41 5.99 -0.56 -6.41
C GLY A 41 4.68 -0.38 -5.63
N ALA A 42 3.87 -1.42 -5.51
CA ALA A 42 2.62 -1.37 -4.77
C ALA A 42 2.84 -1.18 -3.25
N VAL A 43 3.85 -1.84 -2.69
CA VAL A 43 4.21 -1.72 -1.27
C VAL A 43 4.76 -0.32 -0.99
N ASP A 44 5.67 0.18 -1.83
CA ASP A 44 6.24 1.52 -1.69
C ASP A 44 5.14 2.60 -1.75
N MET A 45 4.20 2.45 -2.65
CA MET A 45 3.04 3.34 -2.77
C MET A 45 2.17 3.31 -1.51
N LEU A 46 1.88 2.14 -0.95
CA LEU A 46 1.11 2.00 0.29
C LEU A 46 1.81 2.71 1.45
N VAL A 47 3.11 2.46 1.63
CA VAL A 47 3.92 3.11 2.68
C VAL A 47 3.91 4.62 2.53
N GLN A 48 4.11 5.13 1.31
CA GLN A 48 4.04 6.57 1.02
C GLN A 48 2.66 7.14 1.34
N MET A 49 1.58 6.47 0.96
CA MET A 49 0.22 6.91 1.27
C MET A 49 -0.03 6.94 2.78
N CYS A 50 0.39 5.94 3.53
CA CYS A 50 0.26 5.93 4.99
C CYS A 50 1.06 7.05 5.67
N ALA A 51 2.21 7.44 5.12
CA ALA A 51 3.05 8.50 5.67
C ALA A 51 2.49 9.91 5.41
N MET A 52 1.85 10.15 4.26
CA MET A 52 1.34 11.48 3.88
C MET A 52 0.22 11.99 4.80
N TYR A 53 -0.69 11.13 5.22
CA TYR A 53 -1.80 11.44 6.13
C TYR A 53 -1.80 10.38 7.23
N THR A 54 -1.03 10.61 8.26
CA THR A 54 -0.90 9.65 9.36
C THR A 54 -1.67 10.09 10.60
N VAL A 55 -2.37 9.17 11.24
CA VAL A 55 -2.97 9.36 12.55
C VAL A 55 -1.98 9.11 13.70
N GLN A 56 -0.76 8.71 13.36
CA GLN A 56 0.26 8.33 14.34
C GLN A 56 0.59 9.49 15.29
N ARG A 57 0.68 9.17 16.57
CA ARG A 57 1.11 10.07 17.64
C ARG A 57 2.38 9.52 18.28
N ALA A 58 3.18 10.42 18.83
CA ALA A 58 4.35 10.02 19.62
C ALA A 58 3.90 9.14 20.80
N THR A 59 4.41 7.95 20.87
CA THR A 59 4.10 6.98 21.94
C THR A 59 5.30 6.10 22.23
N ARG A 60 5.45 5.72 23.50
CA ARG A 60 6.45 4.73 23.93
C ARG A 60 5.89 3.30 23.94
N ARG A 61 4.60 3.11 23.62
CA ARG A 61 3.94 1.81 23.64
C ARG A 61 3.93 1.23 22.22
N SER A 62 4.61 0.11 22.01
CA SER A 62 4.69 -0.58 20.72
C SER A 62 3.31 -0.98 20.18
N THR A 63 2.40 -1.41 21.05
CA THR A 63 1.03 -1.76 20.69
C THR A 63 0.25 -0.60 20.07
N MET A 64 0.46 0.63 20.57
CA MET A 64 -0.17 1.82 20.01
C MET A 64 0.40 2.17 18.62
N THR A 65 1.68 1.94 18.40
CA THR A 65 2.30 2.12 17.08
C THR A 65 1.67 1.19 16.05
N LEU A 66 1.48 -0.08 16.41
CA LEU A 66 0.79 -1.05 15.55
C LEU A 66 -0.67 -0.66 15.28
N PHE A 67 -1.38 -0.22 16.31
CA PHE A 67 -2.77 0.24 16.18
C PHE A 67 -2.91 1.41 15.20
N TYR A 68 -2.07 2.44 15.31
CA TYR A 68 -2.05 3.55 14.36
C TYR A 68 -1.68 3.08 12.94
N GLY A 69 -0.77 2.13 12.82
CA GLY A 69 -0.43 1.54 11.52
C GLY A 69 -1.63 0.85 10.87
N MET A 70 -2.41 0.08 11.65
CA MET A 70 -3.64 -0.56 11.16
C MET A 70 -4.68 0.47 10.70
N ILE A 71 -4.87 1.57 11.45
CA ILE A 71 -5.79 2.65 11.05
C ILE A 71 -5.35 3.29 9.73
N ASN A 72 -4.06 3.59 9.57
CA ASN A 72 -3.55 4.18 8.34
C ASN A 72 -3.79 3.25 7.12
N ILE A 73 -3.55 1.95 7.28
CA ILE A 73 -3.81 0.96 6.22
C ILE A 73 -5.31 0.86 5.91
N ALA A 74 -6.14 0.84 6.95
CA ALA A 74 -7.59 0.77 6.79
C ALA A 74 -8.13 2.00 6.04
N GLU A 75 -7.61 3.19 6.32
CA GLU A 75 -7.94 4.44 5.62
C GLU A 75 -7.60 4.36 4.14
N VAL A 76 -6.38 3.89 3.80
CA VAL A 76 -5.96 3.73 2.39
C VAL A 76 -6.87 2.74 1.67
N ASN A 77 -7.19 1.59 2.29
CA ASN A 77 -8.08 0.61 1.71
C ASN A 77 -9.49 1.16 1.49
N ALA A 78 -10.03 1.91 2.47
CA ALA A 78 -11.33 2.56 2.36
C ALA A 78 -11.36 3.57 1.19
N LEU A 79 -10.29 4.36 1.02
CA LEU A 79 -10.17 5.29 -0.09
C LEU A 79 -10.17 4.57 -1.44
N VAL A 80 -9.44 3.46 -1.57
CA VAL A 80 -9.37 2.68 -2.81
C VAL A 80 -10.75 2.12 -3.18
N ILE A 81 -11.46 1.53 -2.20
CA ILE A 81 -12.80 0.99 -2.42
C ILE A 81 -13.78 2.11 -2.80
N TYR A 82 -13.73 3.24 -2.09
CA TYR A 82 -14.58 4.40 -2.38
C TYR A 82 -14.30 4.96 -3.78
N ALA A 83 -13.02 5.12 -4.13
CA ALA A 83 -12.61 5.60 -5.44
C ALA A 83 -13.08 4.68 -6.56
N HIS A 84 -12.94 3.37 -6.37
CA HIS A 84 -13.42 2.39 -7.34
C HIS A 84 -14.95 2.47 -7.54
N LYS A 85 -15.72 2.60 -6.46
CA LYS A 85 -17.17 2.75 -6.53
C LYS A 85 -17.59 4.03 -7.24
N VAL A 86 -16.98 5.18 -6.87
CA VAL A 86 -17.30 6.48 -7.47
C VAL A 86 -16.89 6.51 -8.95
N HIS A 87 -15.75 5.92 -9.32
CA HIS A 87 -15.32 5.86 -10.72
C HIS A 87 -16.26 5.02 -11.60
N LYS A 88 -16.88 4.00 -11.01
CA LYS A 88 -17.88 3.20 -11.73
C LYS A 88 -19.13 4.01 -12.05
N ASP A 89 -19.57 4.87 -11.13
CA ASP A 89 -20.79 5.68 -11.27
C ASP A 89 -20.53 7.02 -11.98
N GLN A 90 -19.35 7.62 -11.75
CA GLN A 90 -18.97 8.94 -12.25
C GLN A 90 -17.47 8.96 -12.63
N PRO A 91 -17.08 8.50 -13.84
CA PRO A 91 -15.68 8.36 -14.25
C PRO A 91 -14.90 9.69 -14.28
N GLU A 92 -15.57 10.80 -14.50
CA GLU A 92 -14.97 12.14 -14.58
C GLU A 92 -14.60 12.73 -13.19
N LYS A 93 -15.12 12.17 -12.11
CA LYS A 93 -14.97 12.75 -10.76
C LYS A 93 -13.62 12.44 -10.16
N LYS A 94 -12.78 13.47 -10.01
CA LYS A 94 -11.52 13.38 -9.27
C LYS A 94 -11.77 13.42 -7.77
N ILE A 95 -11.41 12.35 -7.07
CA ILE A 95 -11.50 12.25 -5.62
C ILE A 95 -10.20 12.78 -5.00
N LYS A 96 -10.31 13.84 -4.19
CA LYS A 96 -9.18 14.33 -3.40
C LYS A 96 -9.17 13.58 -2.06
N ARG A 97 -8.05 12.95 -1.73
CA ARG A 97 -7.88 12.20 -0.48
C ARG A 97 -8.17 13.04 0.76
N LYS A 98 -7.73 14.31 0.77
CA LYS A 98 -8.00 15.25 1.86
C LYS A 98 -9.50 15.39 2.15
N ASP A 99 -10.32 15.57 1.12
CA ASP A 99 -11.76 15.77 1.27
C ASP A 99 -12.46 14.49 1.77
N PHE A 100 -11.99 13.34 1.29
CA PHE A 100 -12.45 12.04 1.77
C PHE A 100 -12.18 11.84 3.26
N LEU A 101 -10.96 12.16 3.72
CA LEU A 101 -10.58 12.04 5.13
C LEU A 101 -11.35 13.00 6.03
N LEU A 102 -11.54 14.24 5.60
CA LEU A 102 -12.35 15.22 6.35
C LEU A 102 -13.79 14.73 6.52
N ARG A 103 -14.37 14.15 5.47
CA ARG A 103 -15.72 13.61 5.52
C ARG A 103 -15.83 12.43 6.49
N ILE A 104 -14.90 11.48 6.43
CA ILE A 104 -14.88 10.37 7.40
C ILE A 104 -14.75 10.90 8.83
N ALA A 105 -13.86 11.86 9.07
CA ALA A 105 -13.67 12.43 10.39
C ALA A 105 -14.95 13.09 10.90
N GLN A 106 -15.67 13.84 10.06
CA GLN A 106 -16.96 14.44 10.39
C GLN A 106 -18.01 13.37 10.69
N ASP A 107 -18.15 12.36 9.83
CA ASP A 107 -19.13 11.29 10.00
C ASP A 107 -18.91 10.49 11.30
N LEU A 108 -17.64 10.31 11.71
CA LEU A 108 -17.28 9.63 12.96
C LEU A 108 -17.53 10.49 14.20
N VAL A 109 -17.34 11.80 14.13
CA VAL A 109 -17.45 12.71 15.29
C VAL A 109 -18.89 13.18 15.53
N THR A 110 -19.66 13.39 14.45
CA THR A 110 -21.02 13.95 14.52
C THR A 110 -21.94 13.22 15.50
N PRO A 111 -22.02 11.88 15.55
CA PRO A 111 -22.91 11.19 16.50
C PRO A 111 -22.59 11.50 17.96
N PHE A 112 -21.31 11.71 18.30
CA PHE A 112 -20.88 12.00 19.67
C PHE A 112 -21.12 13.48 20.05
N VAL A 113 -21.00 14.38 19.09
CA VAL A 113 -21.25 15.82 19.32
C VAL A 113 -22.75 16.09 19.46
N THR A 114 -23.61 15.39 18.72
CA THR A 114 -25.06 15.60 18.73
C THR A 114 -25.72 15.03 20.01
N GLN A 115 -25.05 14.11 20.72
CA GLN A 115 -25.54 13.50 21.97
C GLN A 115 -25.22 14.35 23.22
N ARG A 116 -24.48 15.46 23.08
CA ARG A 116 -24.12 16.39 24.16
C ARG A 116 -25.00 17.63 24.14
#